data_46b06172b4522269ace5a30c2b5e0661
#
_entry.id   46b06172b4522269ace5a30c2b5e0661
#
_cell.length_a   1.000
_cell.length_b   1.000
_cell.length_c   1.000
_cell.angle_alpha   90.00
_cell.angle_beta   90.00
_cell.angle_gamma   90.00
#
_symmetry.space_group_name_H-M   'P 1'
#
loop_
_entity.id
_entity.type
_entity.pdbx_description
1 polymer ?
#
loop_
_entity_poly.entity_id
_entity_poly.type
_entity_poly.pdbx_seq_one_letter_code
_entity_poly.pdbx_strand_id
1 'polypeptide(L)'
;MWRLHLALALIGDSGLGARDSGNATQAPRPESRAPVLCYHRIGGPLELGVTRVGRAVFARQMTALARGGWRTLSLTDFANPRTTHPAPRTFLLSFDDGYASLADHAYPILADLGFTATTFLITDYVGKTNTWDVRYTWNRLPHLAWRDVEQWRARGFTFASHGATHRRLTWLDDVAAQEDLRRSRDVLLARLGTDAGRAIAYPFGAVDDRVTALARTAGYELGFGGVKGNGDPLHLSRVPVYFWDLGDMPFGLRSDALGRVGRTVAHIANRCAVGTSVMRGLGMGTRDWERPESLGPSPSP
;
A
#
# COMPACT_ATOMS: atom_id res chain seq x y z
N MET A 1 11.35 -65.63 30.44
CA MET A 1 10.44 -66.40 31.28
C MET A 1 9.11 -65.76 31.29
N TRP A 2 8.09 -66.60 30.91
CA TRP A 2 6.64 -66.47 31.01
C TRP A 2 6.01 -65.48 30.03
N ARG A 3 5.47 -65.86 28.93
CA ARG A 3 4.40 -66.75 28.37
C ARG A 3 3.00 -66.45 28.85
N LEU A 4 2.12 -66.15 27.82
CA LEU A 4 0.80 -66.72 27.47
C LEU A 4 -0.43 -66.16 28.26
N HIS A 5 -1.64 -66.01 27.74
CA HIS A 5 -2.47 -66.59 26.65
C HIS A 5 -3.61 -65.64 26.37
N LEU A 6 -3.99 -65.38 25.17
CA LEU A 6 -5.14 -65.88 24.36
C LEU A 6 -6.48 -66.11 25.07
N ALA A 7 -7.51 -65.43 24.63
CA ALA A 7 -8.85 -66.00 24.43
C ALA A 7 -9.63 -65.17 23.39
N LEU A 8 -10.00 -65.84 22.30
CA LEU A 8 -11.04 -65.49 21.34
C LEU A 8 -12.43 -65.73 21.98
N ALA A 9 -13.39 -64.87 21.66
CA ALA A 9 -14.79 -65.26 21.56
C ALA A 9 -15.48 -64.41 20.48
N LEU A 10 -16.10 -65.16 19.58
CA LEU A 10 -16.82 -64.73 18.39
C LEU A 10 -18.29 -64.36 18.70
N ILE A 11 -18.92 -63.70 17.74
CA ILE A 11 -20.31 -63.68 17.30
C ILE A 11 -21.20 -62.55 17.81
N GLY A 12 -21.76 -61.85 16.81
CA GLY A 12 -22.93 -61.01 16.93
C GLY A 12 -23.07 -59.97 15.80
N ASP A 13 -23.68 -60.43 14.73
CA ASP A 13 -24.10 -59.74 13.52
C ASP A 13 -25.18 -58.67 13.78
N SER A 14 -25.26 -57.73 12.86
CA SER A 14 -26.39 -56.88 12.45
C SER A 14 -26.39 -55.42 12.88
N GLY A 15 -26.36 -54.56 11.85
CA GLY A 15 -26.75 -53.15 11.97
C GLY A 15 -26.12 -52.24 10.93
N LEU A 16 -26.57 -52.31 9.69
CA LEU A 16 -26.37 -51.26 8.68
C LEU A 16 -26.80 -49.88 9.22
N GLY A 17 -25.85 -49.05 9.44
CA GLY A 17 -26.05 -47.62 9.66
C GLY A 17 -25.06 -46.85 8.78
N ALA A 18 -25.48 -46.52 7.54
CA ALA A 18 -24.77 -45.59 6.68
C ALA A 18 -24.64 -44.27 7.42
N ARG A 19 -23.48 -43.99 7.97
CA ARG A 19 -23.12 -42.62 8.40
C ARG A 19 -22.82 -41.84 7.14
N ASP A 20 -23.84 -41.10 6.74
CA ASP A 20 -23.73 -39.98 5.82
C ASP A 20 -22.58 -39.08 6.32
N SER A 21 -21.42 -39.18 5.67
CA SER A 21 -20.34 -38.27 5.86
C SER A 21 -20.76 -36.95 5.23
N GLY A 22 -21.50 -36.16 6.03
CA GLY A 22 -21.86 -34.81 5.69
C GLY A 22 -20.63 -34.09 5.18
N ASN A 23 -20.62 -33.87 3.89
CA ASN A 23 -19.69 -33.00 3.20
C ASN A 23 -19.84 -31.59 3.82
N ALA A 24 -19.05 -31.32 4.86
CA ALA A 24 -18.95 -29.99 5.42
C ALA A 24 -18.42 -29.15 4.26
N THR A 25 -19.32 -28.44 3.60
CA THR A 25 -19.01 -27.39 2.63
C THR A 25 -18.03 -26.48 3.32
N GLN A 26 -16.74 -26.64 3.02
CA GLN A 26 -15.71 -25.69 3.44
C GLN A 26 -16.20 -24.34 2.94
N ALA A 27 -16.39 -23.40 3.88
CA ALA A 27 -16.65 -22.02 3.54
C ALA A 27 -15.65 -21.62 2.44
N PRO A 28 -16.09 -20.98 1.35
CA PRO A 28 -15.21 -20.62 0.26
C PRO A 28 -14.02 -19.88 0.86
N ARG A 29 -12.79 -20.36 0.57
CA ARG A 29 -11.57 -19.64 0.93
C ARG A 29 -11.74 -18.21 0.41
N PRO A 30 -11.41 -17.20 1.22
CA PRO A 30 -11.46 -15.83 0.73
C PRO A 30 -10.66 -15.78 -0.57
N GLU A 31 -11.37 -15.44 -1.65
CA GLU A 31 -10.82 -15.42 -3.00
C GLU A 31 -9.56 -14.55 -2.99
N SER A 32 -8.42 -15.11 -3.43
CA SER A 32 -7.13 -14.43 -3.36
C SER A 32 -7.11 -13.26 -4.34
N ARG A 33 -7.23 -12.06 -3.83
CA ARG A 33 -7.02 -10.85 -4.64
C ARG A 33 -5.57 -10.78 -5.11
N ALA A 34 -5.33 -10.09 -6.22
CA ALA A 34 -3.98 -9.81 -6.69
C ALA A 34 -3.15 -9.12 -5.58
N PRO A 35 -1.85 -9.41 -5.48
CA PRO A 35 -0.97 -8.74 -4.53
C PRO A 35 -0.89 -7.25 -4.81
N VAL A 36 -0.72 -6.45 -3.75
CA VAL A 36 -0.59 -5.00 -3.84
C VAL A 36 0.80 -4.60 -3.36
N LEU A 37 1.59 -3.98 -4.26
CA LEU A 37 2.86 -3.37 -3.91
C LEU A 37 2.66 -1.89 -3.60
N CYS A 38 3.34 -1.41 -2.55
CA CYS A 38 3.31 -0.02 -2.15
C CYS A 38 4.71 0.57 -2.15
N TYR A 39 4.96 1.49 -3.06
CA TYR A 39 6.12 2.38 -3.08
C TYR A 39 5.70 3.75 -2.54
N HIS A 40 6.68 4.63 -2.31
CA HIS A 40 6.41 6.03 -1.96
C HIS A 40 7.18 6.94 -2.92
N ARG A 41 8.46 7.12 -2.70
CA ARG A 41 9.30 8.02 -3.48
C ARG A 41 10.31 7.26 -4.34
N ILE A 42 10.36 7.59 -5.62
CA ILE A 42 11.36 7.06 -6.55
C ILE A 42 12.35 8.17 -6.92
N GLY A 43 13.64 7.88 -6.74
CA GLY A 43 14.69 8.86 -7.05
C GLY A 43 14.63 10.12 -6.20
N GLY A 44 15.02 11.26 -6.78
CA GLY A 44 15.07 12.54 -6.10
C GLY A 44 16.20 12.66 -5.08
N PRO A 45 16.30 13.77 -4.33
CA PRO A 45 17.35 14.02 -3.38
C PRO A 45 17.39 12.98 -2.26
N LEU A 46 18.59 12.76 -1.71
CA LEU A 46 18.77 11.89 -0.55
C LEU A 46 18.09 12.50 0.67
N GLU A 47 17.34 11.69 1.36
CA GLU A 47 16.67 12.03 2.61
C GLU A 47 16.83 10.83 3.55
N LEU A 48 16.93 11.06 4.84
CA LEU A 48 16.90 9.99 5.82
C LEU A 48 15.48 9.41 5.88
N GLY A 49 15.37 8.13 5.57
CA GLY A 49 14.09 7.43 5.53
C GLY A 49 14.16 6.16 4.72
N VAL A 50 13.24 5.24 4.99
CA VAL A 50 13.27 3.89 4.41
C VAL A 50 12.46 3.79 3.11
N THR A 51 11.62 4.77 2.81
CA THR A 51 10.61 4.72 1.75
C THR A 51 11.10 5.17 0.37
N ARG A 52 12.35 5.71 0.29
CA ARG A 52 12.93 6.11 -0.98
C ARG A 52 13.61 4.94 -1.69
N VAL A 53 13.13 4.59 -2.87
CA VAL A 53 13.77 3.61 -3.77
C VAL A 53 14.52 4.34 -4.88
N GLY A 54 15.76 3.91 -5.16
CA GLY A 54 16.56 4.50 -6.24
C GLY A 54 15.93 4.27 -7.62
N ARG A 55 16.00 5.26 -8.52
CA ARG A 55 15.44 5.16 -9.87
C ARG A 55 15.95 3.92 -10.64
N ALA A 56 17.23 3.61 -10.54
CA ALA A 56 17.82 2.44 -11.21
C ALA A 56 17.29 1.12 -10.66
N VAL A 57 17.08 1.03 -9.34
CA VAL A 57 16.50 -0.17 -8.70
C VAL A 57 15.06 -0.34 -9.16
N PHE A 58 14.25 0.71 -9.11
CA PHE A 58 12.87 0.69 -9.57
C PHE A 58 12.78 0.28 -11.06
N ALA A 59 13.58 0.91 -11.94
CA ALA A 59 13.61 0.58 -13.36
C ALA A 59 13.93 -0.90 -13.59
N ARG A 60 14.94 -1.44 -12.88
CA ARG A 60 15.33 -2.84 -12.98
C ARG A 60 14.21 -3.77 -12.53
N GLN A 61 13.57 -3.47 -11.39
CA GLN A 61 12.43 -4.25 -10.87
C GLN A 61 11.26 -4.27 -11.86
N MET A 62 10.84 -3.11 -12.37
CA MET A 62 9.71 -3.04 -13.31
C MET A 62 10.05 -3.72 -14.64
N THR A 63 11.27 -3.56 -15.14
CA THR A 63 11.72 -4.24 -16.36
C THR A 63 11.76 -5.76 -16.20
N ALA A 64 12.25 -6.25 -15.05
CA ALA A 64 12.27 -7.68 -14.77
C ALA A 64 10.85 -8.26 -14.66
N LEU A 65 9.93 -7.54 -14.03
CA LEU A 65 8.53 -7.94 -13.96
C LEU A 65 7.88 -7.99 -15.35
N ALA A 66 8.09 -6.96 -16.19
CA ALA A 66 7.55 -6.92 -17.55
C ALA A 66 8.08 -8.08 -18.40
N ARG A 67 9.40 -8.34 -18.36
CA ARG A 67 10.03 -9.49 -19.04
C ARG A 67 9.51 -10.83 -18.51
N GLY A 68 9.18 -10.91 -17.23
CA GLY A 68 8.57 -12.07 -16.59
C GLY A 68 7.09 -12.26 -16.92
N GLY A 69 6.50 -11.43 -17.77
CA GLY A 69 5.07 -11.48 -18.15
C GLY A 69 4.11 -10.97 -17.08
N TRP A 70 4.61 -10.23 -16.09
CA TRP A 70 3.75 -9.57 -15.10
C TRP A 70 3.03 -8.38 -15.72
N ARG A 71 1.83 -8.08 -15.21
CA ARG A 71 1.01 -6.93 -15.64
C ARG A 71 0.45 -6.22 -14.41
N THR A 72 0.36 -4.91 -14.51
CA THR A 72 -0.35 -4.12 -13.49
C THR A 72 -1.84 -4.12 -13.75
N LEU A 73 -2.62 -4.10 -12.67
CA LEU A 73 -4.05 -3.86 -12.70
C LEU A 73 -4.32 -2.37 -12.49
N SER A 74 -5.33 -1.85 -13.17
CA SER A 74 -5.92 -0.57 -12.78
C SER A 74 -6.65 -0.72 -11.45
N LEU A 75 -6.90 0.38 -10.74
CA LEU A 75 -7.70 0.35 -9.51
C LEU A 75 -9.13 -0.16 -9.79
N THR A 76 -9.69 0.19 -10.94
CA THR A 76 -11.03 -0.25 -11.37
C THR A 76 -11.07 -1.76 -11.60
N ASP A 77 -10.06 -2.32 -12.29
CA ASP A 77 -9.98 -3.77 -12.50
C ASP A 77 -9.76 -4.52 -11.19
N PHE A 78 -8.93 -3.97 -10.30
CA PHE A 78 -8.70 -4.54 -8.98
C PHE A 78 -9.95 -4.51 -8.10
N ALA A 79 -10.79 -3.49 -8.23
CA ALA A 79 -12.05 -3.34 -7.51
C ALA A 79 -13.16 -4.26 -8.02
N ASN A 80 -13.05 -4.74 -9.26
CA ASN A 80 -14.12 -5.52 -9.91
C ASN A 80 -14.21 -6.93 -9.28
N PRO A 81 -15.35 -7.31 -8.70
CA PRO A 81 -15.53 -8.65 -8.12
C PRO A 81 -15.37 -9.78 -9.14
N ARG A 82 -15.57 -9.52 -10.43
CA ARG A 82 -15.41 -10.52 -11.49
C ARG A 82 -13.94 -10.84 -11.80
N THR A 83 -13.01 -10.01 -11.33
CA THR A 83 -11.56 -10.27 -11.39
C THR A 83 -11.02 -10.95 -10.14
N THR A 84 -11.89 -11.63 -9.36
CA THR A 84 -11.54 -12.36 -8.14
C THR A 84 -10.51 -13.47 -8.38
N HIS A 85 -10.37 -13.93 -9.62
CA HIS A 85 -9.26 -14.77 -10.06
C HIS A 85 -8.41 -13.99 -11.06
N PRO A 86 -7.57 -13.04 -10.59
CA PRO A 86 -6.72 -12.29 -11.50
C PRO A 86 -5.86 -13.25 -12.32
N ALA A 87 -5.64 -12.90 -13.59
CA ALA A 87 -4.73 -13.66 -14.43
C ALA A 87 -3.39 -13.88 -13.69
N PRO A 88 -2.76 -15.04 -13.84
CA PRO A 88 -1.46 -15.27 -13.20
C PRO A 88 -0.50 -14.13 -13.55
N ARG A 89 0.33 -13.74 -12.57
CA ARG A 89 1.29 -12.64 -12.67
C ARG A 89 0.66 -11.26 -12.89
N THR A 90 -0.43 -10.98 -12.19
CA THR A 90 -0.97 -9.62 -12.07
C THR A 90 -0.79 -9.06 -10.67
N PHE A 91 -0.66 -7.75 -10.54
CA PHE A 91 -0.54 -7.05 -9.27
C PHE A 91 -1.07 -5.61 -9.38
N LEU A 92 -1.50 -5.05 -8.27
CA LEU A 92 -1.75 -3.61 -8.17
C LEU A 92 -0.47 -2.91 -7.74
N LEU A 93 0.00 -1.97 -8.53
CA LEU A 93 1.12 -1.11 -8.18
C LEU A 93 0.57 0.18 -7.58
N SER A 94 1.01 0.51 -6.37
CA SER A 94 0.59 1.75 -5.71
C SER A 94 1.78 2.59 -5.25
N PHE A 95 1.56 3.91 -5.22
CA PHE A 95 2.43 4.90 -4.61
C PHE A 95 1.66 5.68 -3.57
N ASP A 96 2.26 5.89 -2.40
CA ASP A 96 1.69 6.76 -1.37
C ASP A 96 2.30 8.17 -1.46
N ASP A 97 1.69 9.11 -0.75
CA ASP A 97 2.06 10.52 -0.55
C ASP A 97 1.94 11.41 -1.80
N GLY A 98 2.09 10.88 -3.00
CA GLY A 98 2.00 11.68 -4.23
C GLY A 98 3.17 12.65 -4.44
N TYR A 99 4.42 12.23 -4.18
CA TYR A 99 5.61 13.06 -4.42
C TYR A 99 5.79 13.38 -5.91
N ALA A 100 6.21 14.62 -6.22
CA ALA A 100 6.45 15.08 -7.59
C ALA A 100 7.52 14.25 -8.33
N SER A 101 8.50 13.68 -7.60
CA SER A 101 9.52 12.80 -8.19
C SER A 101 8.96 11.57 -8.89
N LEU A 102 7.70 11.21 -8.66
CA LEU A 102 7.05 10.12 -9.37
C LEU A 102 6.84 10.46 -10.86
N ALA A 103 6.46 11.71 -11.16
CA ALA A 103 6.28 12.18 -12.53
C ALA A 103 7.60 12.15 -13.33
N ASP A 104 8.73 12.41 -12.66
CA ASP A 104 10.05 12.47 -13.31
C ASP A 104 10.73 11.10 -13.41
N HIS A 105 10.52 10.23 -12.44
CA HIS A 105 11.35 9.03 -12.25
C HIS A 105 10.59 7.70 -12.30
N ALA A 106 9.29 7.67 -11.97
CA ALA A 106 8.52 6.43 -11.94
C ALA A 106 7.60 6.27 -13.14
N TYR A 107 6.73 7.24 -13.38
CA TYR A 107 5.69 7.12 -14.38
C TYR A 107 6.22 6.97 -15.82
N PRO A 108 7.30 7.67 -16.26
CA PRO A 108 7.86 7.42 -17.58
C PRO A 108 8.30 5.97 -17.77
N ILE A 109 8.99 5.40 -16.77
CA ILE A 109 9.43 4.00 -16.80
C ILE A 109 8.24 3.05 -16.93
N LEU A 110 7.17 3.30 -16.16
CA LEU A 110 5.97 2.47 -16.20
C LEU A 110 5.25 2.57 -17.53
N ALA A 111 5.11 3.78 -18.06
CA ALA A 111 4.46 4.02 -19.35
C ALA A 111 5.20 3.32 -20.51
N ASP A 112 6.55 3.38 -20.52
CA ASP A 112 7.39 2.70 -21.52
C ASP A 112 7.24 1.17 -21.47
N LEU A 113 6.90 0.62 -20.31
CA LEU A 113 6.68 -0.83 -20.09
C LEU A 113 5.20 -1.26 -20.27
N GLY A 114 4.30 -0.32 -20.57
CA GLY A 114 2.85 -0.58 -20.63
C GLY A 114 2.24 -0.88 -19.24
N PHE A 115 2.89 -0.43 -18.17
CA PHE A 115 2.39 -0.55 -16.81
C PHE A 115 1.63 0.72 -16.40
N THR A 116 0.65 0.55 -15.52
CA THR A 116 -0.05 1.64 -14.83
C THR A 116 0.12 1.52 -13.32
N ALA A 117 -0.24 2.56 -12.59
CA ALA A 117 -0.21 2.58 -11.13
C ALA A 117 -1.34 3.43 -10.56
N THR A 118 -1.64 3.20 -9.27
CA THR A 118 -2.51 4.04 -8.46
C THR A 118 -1.67 4.87 -7.50
N THR A 119 -1.81 6.19 -7.53
CA THR A 119 -1.14 7.06 -6.55
C THR A 119 -2.16 7.62 -5.57
N PHE A 120 -1.89 7.40 -4.29
CA PHE A 120 -2.69 7.90 -3.19
C PHE A 120 -2.17 9.29 -2.76
N LEU A 121 -3.01 10.31 -2.97
CA LEU A 121 -2.67 11.72 -2.78
C LEU A 121 -3.06 12.20 -1.38
N ILE A 122 -2.17 12.93 -0.73
CA ILE A 122 -2.51 13.76 0.43
C ILE A 122 -3.12 15.05 -0.12
N THR A 123 -4.43 15.20 -0.07
CA THR A 123 -5.11 16.21 -0.88
C THR A 123 -4.79 17.65 -0.48
N ASP A 124 -4.48 17.92 0.78
CA ASP A 124 -4.03 19.25 1.24
C ASP A 124 -2.63 19.62 0.74
N TYR A 125 -1.86 18.65 0.25
CA TYR A 125 -0.47 18.84 -0.18
C TYR A 125 -0.27 18.82 -1.69
N VAL A 126 -1.30 18.55 -2.48
CA VAL A 126 -1.18 18.62 -3.94
C VAL A 126 -0.68 20.00 -4.39
N GLY A 127 0.45 20.02 -5.09
CA GLY A 127 1.13 21.25 -5.52
C GLY A 127 1.92 21.98 -4.44
N LYS A 128 2.03 21.41 -3.25
CA LYS A 128 2.76 21.99 -2.13
C LYS A 128 4.02 21.19 -1.80
N THR A 129 4.85 21.77 -0.98
CA THR A 129 6.03 21.10 -0.41
C THR A 129 5.65 20.32 0.86
N ASN A 130 6.30 19.18 1.08
CA ASN A 130 6.13 18.37 2.27
C ASN A 130 6.48 19.17 3.55
N THR A 131 5.48 19.35 4.43
CA THR A 131 5.62 19.91 5.78
C THR A 131 4.90 19.04 6.82
N TRP A 132 4.33 17.92 6.41
CA TRP A 132 3.59 17.00 7.29
C TRP A 132 4.50 15.94 7.93
N ASP A 133 5.71 15.72 7.40
CA ASP A 133 6.63 14.70 7.91
C ASP A 133 7.81 15.35 8.67
N VAL A 134 8.53 14.54 9.44
CA VAL A 134 9.77 14.93 10.08
C VAL A 134 10.84 15.16 9.01
N ARG A 135 11.45 16.32 9.01
CA ARG A 135 12.56 16.63 8.11
C ARG A 135 13.89 16.42 8.82
N TYR A 136 14.73 15.60 8.22
CA TYR A 136 16.10 15.35 8.69
C TYR A 136 17.14 16.16 7.91
N THR A 137 16.73 16.80 6.80
CA THR A 137 17.57 17.63 5.94
C THR A 137 16.79 18.88 5.55
N TRP A 138 17.46 19.84 4.91
CA TRP A 138 16.84 21.04 4.32
C TRP A 138 16.18 20.79 2.97
N ASN A 139 16.19 19.56 2.46
CA ASN A 139 15.53 19.25 1.21
C ASN A 139 14.02 19.49 1.33
N ARG A 140 13.48 20.21 0.38
CA ARG A 140 12.05 20.39 0.23
C ARG A 140 11.56 19.37 -0.79
N LEU A 141 10.63 18.51 -0.39
CA LEU A 141 10.06 17.47 -1.23
C LEU A 141 8.70 17.93 -1.76
N PRO A 142 8.62 18.36 -3.02
CA PRO A 142 7.34 18.77 -3.59
C PRO A 142 6.43 17.56 -3.85
N HIS A 143 5.13 17.78 -3.73
CA HIS A 143 4.09 16.88 -4.17
C HIS A 143 3.64 17.21 -5.60
N LEU A 144 3.06 16.24 -6.31
CA LEU A 144 2.46 16.41 -7.62
C LEU A 144 1.49 17.60 -7.60
N ALA A 145 1.55 18.45 -8.61
CA ALA A 145 0.53 19.46 -8.82
C ALA A 145 -0.68 18.85 -9.56
N TRP A 146 -1.84 19.51 -9.50
CA TRP A 146 -3.05 19.03 -10.19
C TRP A 146 -2.83 18.83 -11.69
N ARG A 147 -2.04 19.71 -12.35
CA ARG A 147 -1.68 19.55 -13.77
C ARG A 147 -0.94 18.24 -14.03
N ASP A 148 -0.06 17.82 -13.13
CA ASP A 148 0.71 16.58 -13.27
C ASP A 148 -0.22 15.37 -13.08
N VAL A 149 -1.13 15.45 -12.10
CA VAL A 149 -2.17 14.46 -11.86
C VAL A 149 -3.06 14.29 -13.11
N GLU A 150 -3.56 15.38 -13.69
CA GLU A 150 -4.42 15.37 -14.87
C GLU A 150 -3.67 14.81 -16.10
N GLN A 151 -2.41 15.22 -16.29
CA GLN A 151 -1.56 14.74 -17.38
C GLN A 151 -1.36 13.22 -17.32
N TRP A 152 -1.03 12.68 -16.16
CA TRP A 152 -0.76 11.26 -16.01
C TRP A 152 -2.04 10.44 -15.95
N ARG A 153 -3.13 10.98 -15.44
CA ARG A 153 -4.46 10.36 -15.55
C ARG A 153 -4.87 10.14 -17.00
N ALA A 154 -4.63 11.11 -17.87
CA ALA A 154 -4.89 10.98 -19.31
C ALA A 154 -4.07 9.86 -19.97
N ARG A 155 -3.01 9.37 -19.32
CA ARG A 155 -2.18 8.23 -19.73
C ARG A 155 -2.53 6.92 -19.04
N GLY A 156 -3.68 6.86 -18.33
CA GLY A 156 -4.18 5.64 -17.71
C GLY A 156 -3.69 5.39 -16.27
N PHE A 157 -2.98 6.35 -15.65
CA PHE A 157 -2.66 6.29 -14.23
C PHE A 157 -3.88 6.67 -13.40
N THR A 158 -4.04 6.07 -12.23
CA THR A 158 -5.14 6.37 -11.32
C THR A 158 -4.65 7.10 -10.08
N PHE A 159 -5.54 7.93 -9.52
CA PHE A 159 -5.26 8.72 -8.33
C PHE A 159 -6.40 8.54 -7.34
N ALA A 160 -6.07 8.39 -6.06
CA ALA A 160 -7.02 8.13 -4.99
C ALA A 160 -6.56 8.81 -3.69
N SER A 161 -7.29 8.61 -2.59
CA SER A 161 -7.08 9.32 -1.33
C SER A 161 -5.94 8.71 -0.48
N HIS A 162 -5.09 9.58 0.09
CA HIS A 162 -4.22 9.26 1.22
C HIS A 162 -4.57 10.12 2.45
N GLY A 163 -5.87 10.43 2.63
CA GLY A 163 -6.36 11.40 3.59
C GLY A 163 -6.12 12.84 3.13
N ALA A 164 -6.67 13.79 3.88
CA ALA A 164 -6.45 15.21 3.59
C ALA A 164 -5.11 15.70 4.13
N THR A 165 -4.76 15.31 5.35
CA THR A 165 -3.66 15.91 6.13
C THR A 165 -2.50 14.96 6.42
N HIS A 166 -2.59 13.69 6.02
CA HIS A 166 -1.65 12.62 6.40
C HIS A 166 -1.53 12.42 7.91
N ARG A 167 -2.58 12.68 8.66
CA ARG A 167 -2.62 12.36 10.10
C ARG A 167 -2.95 10.88 10.30
N ARG A 168 -2.41 10.29 11.35
CA ARG A 168 -2.74 8.92 11.74
C ARG A 168 -4.19 8.87 12.25
N LEU A 169 -5.11 8.36 11.44
CA LEU A 169 -6.56 8.40 11.70
C LEU A 169 -6.95 7.66 12.98
N THR A 170 -6.21 6.60 13.35
CA THR A 170 -6.44 5.84 14.60
C THR A 170 -6.14 6.65 15.87
N TRP A 171 -5.51 7.81 15.77
CA TRP A 171 -5.21 8.71 16.90
C TRP A 171 -6.12 9.93 16.96
N LEU A 172 -6.96 10.12 15.95
CA LEU A 172 -7.95 11.18 15.90
C LEU A 172 -9.23 10.72 16.59
N ASP A 173 -9.98 11.65 17.13
CA ASP A 173 -11.39 11.41 17.46
C ASP A 173 -12.22 11.19 16.18
N ASP A 174 -13.47 10.75 16.35
CA ASP A 174 -14.33 10.40 15.22
C ASP A 174 -14.64 11.58 14.31
N VAL A 175 -14.84 12.77 14.89
CA VAL A 175 -15.17 13.98 14.15
C VAL A 175 -14.00 14.41 13.27
N ALA A 176 -12.80 14.46 13.83
CA ALA A 176 -11.59 14.83 13.11
C ALA A 176 -11.21 13.79 12.05
N ALA A 177 -11.36 12.48 12.35
CA ALA A 177 -11.09 11.42 11.40
C ALA A 177 -12.10 11.43 10.25
N GLN A 178 -13.39 11.59 10.55
CA GLN A 178 -14.46 11.67 9.54
C GLN A 178 -14.28 12.88 8.63
N GLU A 179 -13.91 14.03 9.19
CA GLU A 179 -13.66 15.25 8.41
C GLU A 179 -12.46 15.11 7.49
N ASP A 180 -11.34 14.53 7.95
CA ASP A 180 -10.16 14.26 7.12
C ASP A 180 -10.50 13.35 5.94
N LEU A 181 -11.22 12.25 6.22
CA LEU A 181 -11.66 11.29 5.20
C LEU A 181 -12.59 11.94 4.18
N ARG A 182 -13.65 12.61 4.65
CA ARG A 182 -14.66 13.22 3.79
C ARG A 182 -14.05 14.33 2.92
N ARG A 183 -13.29 15.24 3.50
CA ARG A 183 -12.65 16.35 2.79
C ARG A 183 -11.70 15.86 1.69
N SER A 184 -10.86 14.85 1.97
CA SER A 184 -10.01 14.27 0.95
C SER A 184 -10.81 13.70 -0.21
N ARG A 185 -11.87 12.95 0.09
CA ARG A 185 -12.74 12.36 -0.92
C ARG A 185 -13.44 13.43 -1.76
N ASP A 186 -14.01 14.44 -1.12
CA ASP A 186 -14.74 15.52 -1.80
C ASP A 186 -13.85 16.28 -2.78
N VAL A 187 -12.60 16.58 -2.41
CA VAL A 187 -11.61 17.19 -3.29
C VAL A 187 -11.34 16.33 -4.52
N LEU A 188 -11.15 15.01 -4.33
CA LEU A 188 -10.89 14.09 -5.44
C LEU A 188 -12.11 13.92 -6.35
N LEU A 189 -13.33 13.85 -5.79
CA LEU A 189 -14.56 13.80 -6.57
C LEU A 189 -14.71 15.05 -7.43
N ALA A 190 -14.48 16.22 -6.85
CA ALA A 190 -14.60 17.48 -7.55
C ALA A 190 -13.57 17.66 -8.68
N ARG A 191 -12.35 17.15 -8.48
CA ARG A 191 -11.24 17.31 -9.43
C ARG A 191 -11.14 16.20 -10.47
N LEU A 192 -11.42 14.96 -10.07
CA LEU A 192 -11.11 13.77 -10.87
C LEU A 192 -12.34 12.88 -11.13
N GLY A 193 -13.48 13.18 -10.54
CA GLY A 193 -14.69 12.39 -10.69
C GLY A 193 -14.77 11.17 -9.77
N THR A 194 -15.80 10.35 -9.96
CA THR A 194 -16.22 9.29 -9.01
C THR A 194 -15.15 8.25 -8.73
N ASP A 195 -14.38 7.82 -9.73
CA ASP A 195 -13.41 6.75 -9.57
C ASP A 195 -12.27 7.10 -8.59
N ALA A 196 -11.88 8.38 -8.53
CA ALA A 196 -10.84 8.85 -7.63
C ALA A 196 -11.28 8.88 -6.15
N GLY A 197 -12.59 9.01 -5.90
CA GLY A 197 -13.17 9.00 -4.56
C GLY A 197 -13.51 7.62 -4.00
N ARG A 198 -13.23 6.53 -4.73
CA ARG A 198 -13.62 5.17 -4.31
C ARG A 198 -12.65 4.51 -3.34
N ALA A 199 -11.39 4.89 -3.36
CA ALA A 199 -10.35 4.21 -2.60
C ALA A 199 -9.55 5.15 -1.71
N ILE A 200 -9.12 4.60 -0.57
CA ILE A 200 -8.20 5.25 0.36
C ILE A 200 -7.03 4.31 0.71
N ALA A 201 -5.82 4.85 0.76
CA ALA A 201 -4.73 4.26 1.52
C ALA A 201 -4.63 4.99 2.85
N TYR A 202 -4.66 4.25 3.95
CA TYR A 202 -4.60 4.86 5.28
C TYR A 202 -3.17 5.30 5.58
N PRO A 203 -2.96 6.56 6.02
CA PRO A 203 -1.64 7.03 6.41
C PRO A 203 -0.95 6.09 7.41
N PHE A 204 0.32 5.80 7.19
CA PHE A 204 1.12 4.83 7.97
C PHE A 204 0.61 3.38 7.89
N GLY A 205 -0.32 3.07 6.99
CA GLY A 205 -1.03 1.78 6.96
C GLY A 205 -1.88 1.52 8.21
N ALA A 206 -2.16 2.55 9.01
CA ALA A 206 -2.81 2.45 10.30
C ALA A 206 -4.33 2.49 10.16
N VAL A 207 -4.96 1.36 10.37
CA VAL A 207 -6.41 1.18 10.32
C VAL A 207 -6.86 0.20 11.39
N ASP A 208 -8.02 0.47 11.96
CA ASP A 208 -8.77 -0.39 12.87
C ASP A 208 -10.24 -0.43 12.42
N ASP A 209 -11.08 -1.21 13.11
CA ASP A 209 -12.49 -1.37 12.76
C ASP A 209 -13.26 -0.04 12.84
N ARG A 210 -12.89 0.84 13.77
CA ARG A 210 -13.47 2.18 13.90
C ARG A 210 -13.16 3.04 12.65
N VAL A 211 -11.91 3.12 12.26
CA VAL A 211 -11.50 3.89 11.05
C VAL A 211 -12.11 3.29 9.79
N THR A 212 -12.21 1.96 9.71
CA THR A 212 -12.90 1.25 8.63
C THR A 212 -14.36 1.67 8.53
N ALA A 213 -15.08 1.75 9.66
CA ALA A 213 -16.47 2.20 9.71
C ALA A 213 -16.61 3.67 9.27
N LEU A 214 -15.71 4.55 9.73
CA LEU A 214 -15.68 5.95 9.32
C LEU A 214 -15.39 6.11 7.81
N ALA A 215 -14.46 5.33 7.26
CA ALA A 215 -14.18 5.33 5.83
C ALA A 215 -15.39 4.90 5.01
N ARG A 216 -16.12 3.88 5.47
CA ARG A 216 -17.38 3.44 4.84
C ARG A 216 -18.43 4.56 4.89
N THR A 217 -18.58 5.21 6.03
CA THR A 217 -19.50 6.36 6.19
C THR A 217 -19.10 7.54 5.30
N ALA A 218 -17.81 7.76 5.09
CA ALA A 218 -17.30 8.76 4.15
C ALA A 218 -17.57 8.39 2.67
N GLY A 219 -17.94 7.13 2.38
CA GLY A 219 -18.28 6.64 1.05
C GLY A 219 -17.12 6.01 0.28
N TYR A 220 -16.05 5.60 0.95
CA TYR A 220 -15.01 4.77 0.35
C TYR A 220 -15.48 3.32 0.20
N GLU A 221 -15.05 2.65 -0.85
CA GLU A 221 -15.37 1.26 -1.18
C GLU A 221 -14.17 0.33 -0.96
N LEU A 222 -12.96 0.86 -1.13
CA LEU A 222 -11.69 0.15 -0.93
C LEU A 222 -10.79 0.91 0.04
N GLY A 223 -10.18 0.18 0.97
CA GLY A 223 -9.22 0.73 1.91
C GLY A 223 -7.95 -0.11 1.99
N PHE A 224 -6.81 0.52 1.88
CA PHE A 224 -5.51 -0.14 1.87
C PHE A 224 -4.75 0.19 3.17
N GLY A 225 -4.55 -0.84 3.99
CA GLY A 225 -3.80 -0.76 5.24
C GLY A 225 -2.31 -1.13 5.08
N GLY A 226 -1.77 -1.74 6.12
CA GLY A 226 -0.42 -2.28 6.16
C GLY A 226 -0.32 -3.69 5.56
N VAL A 227 0.68 -4.45 6.04
CA VAL A 227 1.01 -5.80 5.51
C VAL A 227 -0.08 -6.84 5.81
N LYS A 228 -0.89 -6.62 6.82
CA LYS A 228 -2.00 -7.51 7.17
C LYS A 228 -3.34 -6.85 6.84
N GLY A 229 -4.21 -7.61 6.21
CA GLY A 229 -5.62 -7.28 6.03
C GLY A 229 -6.49 -8.21 6.88
N ASN A 230 -7.78 -7.91 6.98
CA ASN A 230 -8.76 -8.72 7.73
C ASN A 230 -9.87 -9.30 6.83
N GLY A 231 -9.77 -9.14 5.51
CA GLY A 231 -10.78 -9.60 4.55
C GLY A 231 -11.84 -8.55 4.21
N ASP A 232 -11.97 -7.48 4.98
CA ASP A 232 -12.83 -6.35 4.63
C ASP A 232 -12.25 -5.59 3.42
N PRO A 233 -13.06 -5.25 2.40
CA PRO A 233 -12.62 -4.42 1.29
C PRO A 233 -12.01 -3.07 1.71
N LEU A 234 -12.39 -2.55 2.87
CA LEU A 234 -11.82 -1.34 3.47
C LEU A 234 -10.60 -1.62 4.38
N HIS A 235 -10.09 -2.86 4.41
CA HIS A 235 -8.88 -3.21 5.17
C HIS A 235 -8.04 -4.22 4.39
N LEU A 236 -7.64 -3.86 3.17
CA LEU A 236 -6.81 -4.67 2.29
C LEU A 236 -5.33 -4.57 2.68
N SER A 237 -4.62 -5.69 2.54
CA SER A 237 -3.17 -5.73 2.78
C SER A 237 -2.39 -5.18 1.61
N ARG A 238 -1.24 -4.56 1.92
CA ARG A 238 -0.22 -4.13 0.95
C ARG A 238 1.16 -4.52 1.43
N VAL A 239 2.07 -4.78 0.50
CA VAL A 239 3.47 -5.00 0.84
C VAL A 239 4.28 -3.76 0.47
N PRO A 240 4.78 -3.00 1.46
CA PRO A 240 5.63 -1.86 1.19
C PRO A 240 6.99 -2.30 0.65
N VAL A 241 7.49 -1.56 -0.32
CA VAL A 241 8.83 -1.73 -0.90
C VAL A 241 9.74 -0.62 -0.39
N TYR A 242 10.81 -1.01 0.26
CA TYR A 242 11.77 -0.11 0.90
C TYR A 242 13.12 -0.11 0.18
N PHE A 243 14.02 0.80 0.55
CA PHE A 243 15.32 0.98 -0.10
C PHE A 243 16.22 -0.27 -0.10
N TRP A 244 15.99 -1.21 0.82
CA TRP A 244 16.75 -2.47 0.90
C TRP A 244 16.19 -3.62 0.05
N ASP A 245 15.03 -3.43 -0.57
CA ASP A 245 14.47 -4.40 -1.53
C ASP A 245 15.15 -4.22 -2.89
N LEU A 246 16.39 -4.72 -2.96
CA LEU A 246 17.28 -4.52 -4.10
C LEU A 246 17.17 -5.62 -5.17
N GLY A 247 16.34 -6.63 -4.97
CA GLY A 247 16.14 -7.71 -5.92
C GLY A 247 15.39 -7.28 -7.18
N ASP A 248 15.51 -8.07 -8.24
CA ASP A 248 14.76 -7.84 -9.49
C ASP A 248 13.26 -8.06 -9.32
N MET A 249 12.89 -8.92 -8.38
CA MET A 249 11.49 -9.16 -7.99
C MET A 249 11.27 -8.67 -6.56
N PRO A 250 10.39 -7.67 -6.34
CA PRO A 250 10.05 -7.20 -5.01
C PRO A 250 9.56 -8.31 -4.08
N PHE A 251 9.91 -8.23 -2.79
CA PHE A 251 9.55 -9.25 -1.81
C PHE A 251 8.05 -9.54 -1.74
N GLY A 252 7.22 -8.54 -2.02
CA GLY A 252 5.76 -8.70 -2.01
C GLY A 252 5.21 -9.66 -3.07
N LEU A 253 5.95 -9.88 -4.16
CA LEU A 253 5.57 -10.77 -5.27
C LEU A 253 6.25 -12.14 -5.20
N ARG A 254 7.19 -12.34 -4.28
CA ARG A 254 7.92 -13.60 -4.12
C ARG A 254 7.15 -14.60 -3.26
N SER A 255 7.08 -15.86 -3.70
CA SER A 255 6.48 -16.97 -2.96
C SER A 255 7.49 -17.79 -2.14
N ASP A 256 8.80 -17.59 -2.36
CA ASP A 256 9.90 -18.31 -1.73
C ASP A 256 10.18 -17.87 -0.27
N ALA A 257 11.19 -18.49 0.36
CA ALA A 257 11.62 -18.17 1.72
C ALA A 257 12.07 -16.71 1.85
N LEU A 258 12.77 -16.17 0.84
CA LEU A 258 13.25 -14.79 0.84
C LEU A 258 12.07 -13.79 0.83
N GLY A 259 11.02 -14.09 0.06
CA GLY A 259 9.80 -13.29 0.07
C GLY A 259 9.09 -13.31 1.43
N ARG A 260 9.06 -14.45 2.13
CA ARG A 260 8.50 -14.52 3.49
C ARG A 260 9.29 -13.67 4.49
N VAL A 261 10.62 -13.79 4.47
CA VAL A 261 11.51 -12.98 5.32
C VAL A 261 11.35 -11.50 5.00
N GLY A 262 11.39 -11.12 3.71
CA GLY A 262 11.22 -9.74 3.27
C GLY A 262 9.90 -9.12 3.73
N ARG A 263 8.77 -9.84 3.62
CA ARG A 263 7.47 -9.38 4.13
C ARG A 263 7.46 -9.22 5.65
N THR A 264 8.14 -10.10 6.39
CA THR A 264 8.26 -9.98 7.84
C THR A 264 9.05 -8.73 8.23
N VAL A 265 10.19 -8.49 7.56
CA VAL A 265 11.01 -7.28 7.76
C VAL A 265 10.20 -6.03 7.40
N ALA A 266 9.49 -6.04 6.27
CA ALA A 266 8.61 -4.95 5.87
C ALA A 266 7.50 -4.69 6.90
N HIS A 267 6.93 -5.75 7.49
CA HIS A 267 5.94 -5.59 8.56
C HIS A 267 6.51 -4.92 9.81
N ILE A 268 7.72 -5.32 10.23
CA ILE A 268 8.40 -4.71 11.38
C ILE A 268 8.72 -3.24 11.09
N ALA A 269 9.29 -2.96 9.91
CA ALA A 269 9.62 -1.60 9.50
C ALA A 269 8.39 -0.68 9.42
N ASN A 270 7.27 -1.20 8.93
CA ASN A 270 6.01 -0.45 8.88
C ASN A 270 5.50 -0.09 10.30
N ARG A 271 5.75 -0.94 11.31
CA ARG A 271 5.43 -0.61 12.71
C ARG A 271 6.32 0.50 13.27
N CYS A 272 7.57 0.60 12.80
CA CYS A 272 8.49 1.67 13.22
C CYS A 272 8.05 3.05 12.70
N ALA A 273 7.20 3.14 11.70
CA ALA A 273 6.59 4.40 11.26
C ALA A 273 5.75 5.09 12.36
N VAL A 274 5.37 4.36 13.42
CA VAL A 274 4.81 4.95 14.64
C VAL A 274 5.78 5.97 15.26
N GLY A 275 7.09 5.71 15.21
CA GLY A 275 8.11 6.59 15.79
C GLY A 275 8.11 7.99 15.16
N THR A 276 7.94 8.11 13.84
CA THR A 276 7.88 9.41 13.16
C THR A 276 6.64 10.20 13.56
N SER A 277 5.51 9.53 13.73
CA SER A 277 4.27 10.16 14.21
C SER A 277 4.39 10.68 15.66
N VAL A 278 5.08 9.92 16.52
CA VAL A 278 5.35 10.35 17.92
C VAL A 278 6.30 11.54 17.96
N MET A 279 7.39 11.49 17.20
CA MET A 279 8.37 12.59 17.12
C MET A 279 7.72 13.90 16.65
N ARG A 280 6.82 13.82 15.68
CA ARG A 280 6.03 14.98 15.25
C ARG A 280 5.11 15.50 16.34
N GLY A 281 4.42 14.61 17.07
CA GLY A 281 3.55 14.98 18.21
C GLY A 281 4.32 15.69 19.33
N LEU A 282 5.61 15.39 19.46
CA LEU A 282 6.53 16.05 20.42
C LEU A 282 7.16 17.35 19.86
N GLY A 283 6.75 17.81 18.67
CA GLY A 283 7.28 19.02 18.03
C GLY A 283 8.71 18.88 17.52
N MET A 284 9.25 17.66 17.47
CA MET A 284 10.57 17.40 16.92
C MET A 284 10.50 17.38 15.38
N GLY A 285 11.40 18.14 14.72
CA GLY A 285 11.49 18.16 13.25
C GLY A 285 10.60 19.19 12.54
N THR A 286 9.83 20.00 13.26
CA THR A 286 9.00 21.08 12.69
C THR A 286 9.70 22.45 12.67
N ARG A 287 10.95 22.54 13.15
CA ARG A 287 11.70 23.80 13.07
C ARG A 287 11.97 24.13 11.61
N ASP A 288 11.59 25.34 11.20
CA ASP A 288 12.07 25.94 9.96
C ASP A 288 13.58 26.09 10.07
N TRP A 289 14.30 25.15 9.46
CA TRP A 289 15.71 25.29 9.24
C TRP A 289 15.87 26.32 8.14
N GLU A 290 15.97 27.59 8.51
CA GLU A 290 16.48 28.62 7.63
C GLU A 290 17.91 28.25 7.29
N ARG A 291 18.22 28.30 5.98
CA ARG A 291 19.58 28.10 5.51
C ARG A 291 20.45 29.18 6.19
N PRO A 292 21.57 28.84 6.82
CA PRO A 292 22.49 29.88 7.28
C PRO A 292 22.85 30.77 6.10
N GLU A 293 22.66 32.07 6.23
CA GLU A 293 22.92 33.08 5.18
C GLU A 293 24.36 33.12 4.67
N SER A 294 25.26 32.30 5.23
CA SER A 294 26.69 32.31 4.97
C SER A 294 27.19 31.50 3.78
N LEU A 295 26.31 30.74 3.08
CA LEU A 295 26.70 30.02 1.86
C LEU A 295 26.08 30.71 0.65
N GLY A 296 26.88 31.63 0.05
CA GLY A 296 26.58 32.30 -1.21
C GLY A 296 26.21 31.30 -2.34
N PRO A 297 25.66 31.78 -3.47
CA PRO A 297 25.26 30.92 -4.57
C PRO A 297 26.46 30.13 -5.07
N SER A 298 26.25 28.78 -5.23
CA SER A 298 27.22 27.94 -5.89
C SER A 298 27.50 28.47 -7.30
N PRO A 299 28.75 28.54 -7.76
CA PRO A 299 29.03 28.90 -9.14
C PRO A 299 28.35 27.86 -10.05
N SER A 300 27.62 28.37 -11.03
CA SER A 300 27.03 27.57 -12.10
C SER A 300 28.12 26.93 -12.94
N PRO A 301 27.94 25.72 -13.46
CA PRO A 301 28.89 25.05 -14.34
C PRO A 301 29.04 25.76 -15.70
#